data_c5b110c6e22a8105382a40ed0a22a95a
#
_entry.id   c5b110c6e22a8105382a40ed0a22a95a
#
_cell.length_a   1.000
_cell.length_b   1.000
_cell.length_c   1.000
_cell.angle_alpha   90.00
_cell.angle_beta   90.00
_cell.angle_gamma   90.00
#
_symmetry.space_group_name_H-M   'P 1'
#
loop_
_entity.id
_entity.type
_entity.pdbx_description
1 polymer ?
#
loop_
_entity_poly.entity_id
_entity_poly.type
_entity_poly.pdbx_seq_one_letter_code
_entity_poly.pdbx_strand_id
1 'polypeptide(L)'
;MQTTPNLIVNPGAESGSSGWTSVQGAMVVIRYDAGDGYPGPTDPGPADRATSFFGGGSAATSRSTQVVTLPNTAEIDGGQVRYTLGGWLGGYASQADNAQLAAEFLSASSQVLATAVIGPVTAADRGNVTGLLSRVAEGSVPTGSRTARLTLVFTRSGGSSNDGYADSLSLVLSAATPNLIVNGSAEASAGGSGEPSAQIPGWTTVEGAAAVVRYGTSDYPSATDPGPANRGTNFLTGGNSPRTRLAQLITLPNTACIDAGRGRFTVSGWLGGYSSQDDGVRLSVEFLPSDGPPLGLVVLGPVSAAERSSRTGLHQRTAHGTVPPGSRKARVLLLFTRAGGTANDGYADALSLTIGVA
;
A
#
# COMPACT_ATOMS: atom_id res chain seq x y z
N MET A 1 9.28 -2.99 -17.39
CA MET A 1 9.59 -1.58 -17.04
C MET A 1 10.89 -1.52 -16.25
N GLN A 2 11.77 -0.55 -16.51
CA GLN A 2 12.90 -0.22 -15.62
C GLN A 2 12.41 0.72 -14.51
N THR A 3 13.15 0.78 -13.39
CA THR A 3 12.88 1.77 -12.34
C THR A 3 13.00 3.18 -12.93
N THR A 4 12.01 4.05 -12.68
CA THR A 4 12.05 5.42 -13.17
C THR A 4 13.13 6.24 -12.43
N PRO A 5 13.62 7.33 -13.03
CA PRO A 5 14.18 8.41 -12.25
C PRO A 5 13.17 8.93 -11.22
N ASN A 6 13.63 9.73 -10.27
CA ASN A 6 12.74 10.45 -9.38
C ASN A 6 11.78 11.33 -10.19
N LEU A 7 10.48 11.16 -10.00
CA LEU A 7 9.45 11.92 -10.72
C LEU A 7 9.22 13.31 -10.11
N ILE A 8 9.63 13.54 -8.85
CA ILE A 8 9.52 14.86 -8.20
C ILE A 8 10.55 15.80 -8.81
N VAL A 9 10.09 16.93 -9.30
CA VAL A 9 10.95 18.01 -9.79
C VAL A 9 11.42 18.83 -8.60
N ASN A 10 12.73 19.17 -8.59
CA ASN A 10 13.35 19.92 -7.49
C ASN A 10 13.04 19.37 -6.10
N PRO A 11 13.47 18.14 -5.83
CA PRO A 11 13.10 17.41 -4.61
C PRO A 11 13.81 17.89 -3.34
N GLY A 12 14.89 18.68 -3.46
CA GLY A 12 15.77 19.12 -2.37
C GLY A 12 15.94 20.64 -2.32
N ALA A 13 15.04 21.44 -2.92
CA ALA A 13 15.07 22.90 -2.88
C ALA A 13 16.27 23.57 -3.59
N GLU A 14 17.11 22.84 -4.32
CA GLU A 14 18.33 23.38 -4.97
C GLU A 14 18.03 24.41 -6.08
N SER A 15 16.82 24.42 -6.61
CA SER A 15 16.32 25.39 -7.57
C SER A 15 15.26 26.33 -6.96
N GLY A 16 15.42 26.69 -5.70
CA GLY A 16 14.43 27.48 -4.97
C GLY A 16 13.13 26.71 -4.77
N SER A 17 11.99 27.31 -5.04
CA SER A 17 10.68 26.65 -5.02
C SER A 17 10.20 26.18 -6.39
N SER A 18 11.08 26.18 -7.40
CA SER A 18 10.74 25.78 -8.77
C SER A 18 10.11 24.39 -8.81
N GLY A 19 9.09 24.21 -9.63
CA GLY A 19 8.34 22.96 -9.74
C GLY A 19 7.22 22.80 -8.71
N TRP A 20 7.17 23.63 -7.66
CA TRP A 20 6.14 23.62 -6.64
C TRP A 20 5.23 24.84 -6.72
N THR A 21 3.93 24.61 -6.62
CA THR A 21 2.92 25.68 -6.62
C THR A 21 2.37 25.83 -5.20
N SER A 22 2.53 27.00 -4.59
CA SER A 22 1.93 27.31 -3.30
C SER A 22 0.41 27.42 -3.43
N VAL A 23 -0.31 26.69 -2.61
CA VAL A 23 -1.79 26.70 -2.56
C VAL A 23 -2.31 27.25 -1.23
N GLN A 24 -1.47 27.30 -0.20
CA GLN A 24 -1.76 27.93 1.08
C GLN A 24 -0.45 28.33 1.76
N GLY A 25 -0.35 29.52 2.33
CA GLY A 25 0.89 30.02 2.90
C GLY A 25 2.02 30.04 1.87
N ALA A 26 3.24 30.19 2.33
CA ALA A 26 4.42 30.11 1.47
C ALA A 26 5.50 29.28 2.16
N MET A 27 5.90 28.17 1.55
CA MET A 27 7.11 27.49 1.95
C MET A 27 8.32 28.34 1.61
N VAL A 28 9.39 28.19 2.35
CA VAL A 28 10.66 28.89 2.15
C VAL A 28 11.76 27.89 1.83
N VAL A 29 12.83 28.41 1.22
CA VAL A 29 14.06 27.65 0.98
C VAL A 29 15.10 28.12 1.99
N ILE A 30 15.69 27.18 2.69
CA ILE A 30 16.66 27.42 3.77
C ILE A 30 17.96 26.69 3.40
N ARG A 31 19.08 27.30 3.70
CA ARG A 31 20.39 26.68 3.48
C ARG A 31 20.85 25.95 4.72
N TYR A 32 21.56 24.84 4.56
CA TYR A 32 22.16 24.09 5.68
C TYR A 32 23.27 24.86 6.41
N ASP A 33 23.77 25.95 5.88
CA ASP A 33 24.75 26.85 6.51
C ASP A 33 24.12 28.15 7.05
N ALA A 34 22.78 28.24 7.12
CA ALA A 34 22.10 29.47 7.55
C ALA A 34 22.30 29.79 9.04
N GLY A 35 22.62 28.83 9.88
CA GLY A 35 22.66 29.03 11.33
C GLY A 35 21.27 29.22 11.94
N ASP A 36 21.15 30.05 12.97
CA ASP A 36 19.89 30.46 13.61
C ASP A 36 19.00 29.30 14.09
N GLY A 37 19.58 28.14 14.40
CA GLY A 37 18.86 26.96 14.88
C GLY A 37 18.28 26.08 13.77
N TYR A 38 18.43 26.42 12.51
CA TYR A 38 18.10 25.54 11.38
C TYR A 38 19.01 24.31 11.32
N PRO A 39 18.56 23.20 10.71
CA PRO A 39 19.44 22.04 10.50
C PRO A 39 20.74 22.44 9.79
N GLY A 40 21.86 22.10 10.41
CA GLY A 40 23.20 22.29 9.84
C GLY A 40 23.73 21.07 9.10
N PRO A 41 24.94 21.16 8.52
CA PRO A 41 25.54 20.05 7.78
C PRO A 41 25.81 18.79 8.62
N THR A 42 25.95 18.95 9.94
CA THR A 42 26.26 17.85 10.88
C THR A 42 25.04 17.31 11.62
N ASP A 43 23.90 18.00 11.51
CA ASP A 43 22.67 17.54 12.15
C ASP A 43 22.08 16.31 11.41
N PRO A 44 21.18 15.54 12.06
CA PRO A 44 20.48 14.45 11.39
C PRO A 44 19.82 14.90 10.09
N GLY A 45 20.04 14.16 8.99
CA GLY A 45 19.49 14.51 7.68
C GLY A 45 20.09 13.66 6.56
N PRO A 46 19.76 13.93 5.29
CA PRO A 46 20.28 13.17 4.16
C PRO A 46 21.81 13.22 4.11
N ALA A 47 22.45 12.10 3.82
CA ALA A 47 23.89 12.05 3.65
C ALA A 47 24.35 12.79 2.39
N ASP A 48 23.50 12.83 1.37
CA ASP A 48 23.69 13.49 0.09
C ASP A 48 22.98 14.84 -0.01
N ARG A 49 22.64 15.45 1.14
CA ARG A 49 22.02 16.78 1.21
C ARG A 49 22.81 17.85 0.48
N ALA A 50 22.44 18.39 -0.56
CA ALA A 50 23.22 19.40 -1.25
C ALA A 50 23.33 20.70 -0.41
N THR A 51 22.74 21.80 -0.82
CA THR A 51 22.91 23.09 -0.11
C THR A 51 21.67 23.56 0.63
N SER A 52 20.50 23.08 0.24
CA SER A 52 19.22 23.66 0.64
C SER A 52 18.18 22.62 1.04
N PHE A 53 17.15 23.04 1.74
CA PHE A 53 15.96 22.26 2.07
C PHE A 53 14.72 23.16 2.13
N PHE A 54 13.52 22.56 2.13
CA PHE A 54 12.26 23.29 2.29
C PHE A 54 11.91 23.48 3.76
N GLY A 55 11.41 24.68 4.11
CA GLY A 55 10.84 24.99 5.41
C GLY A 55 9.44 25.58 5.31
N GLY A 56 8.70 25.55 6.42
CA GLY A 56 7.30 25.96 6.47
C GLY A 56 7.07 27.50 6.42
N GLY A 57 8.12 28.33 6.63
CA GLY A 57 8.01 29.78 6.62
C GLY A 57 7.31 30.34 7.86
N SER A 58 6.49 31.38 7.71
CA SER A 58 5.81 32.04 8.85
C SER A 58 4.33 31.68 9.02
N ALA A 59 3.73 31.00 8.05
CA ALA A 59 2.32 30.64 8.11
C ALA A 59 2.07 29.46 9.07
N ALA A 60 0.91 29.44 9.74
CA ALA A 60 0.52 28.30 10.58
C ALA A 60 0.44 27.00 9.77
N THR A 61 0.04 27.10 8.52
CA THR A 61 0.08 26.01 7.56
C THR A 61 0.62 26.53 6.24
N SER A 62 1.64 25.87 5.70
CA SER A 62 2.11 26.09 4.34
C SER A 62 1.89 24.81 3.54
N ARG A 63 1.30 24.95 2.35
CA ARG A 63 1.00 23.84 1.45
C ARG A 63 1.41 24.17 0.04
N SER A 64 2.21 23.28 -0.54
CA SER A 64 2.62 23.37 -1.94
C SER A 64 2.35 22.07 -2.67
N THR A 65 2.01 22.17 -3.95
CA THR A 65 1.67 21.01 -4.78
C THR A 65 2.51 20.95 -6.04
N GLN A 66 2.68 19.74 -6.55
CA GLN A 66 3.26 19.43 -7.83
C GLN A 66 2.46 18.29 -8.46
N VAL A 67 2.15 18.37 -9.76
CA VAL A 67 1.52 17.25 -10.49
C VAL A 67 2.54 16.68 -11.45
N VAL A 68 2.74 15.36 -11.38
CA VAL A 68 3.66 14.63 -12.26
C VAL A 68 2.89 13.60 -13.08
N THR A 69 3.29 13.44 -14.35
CA THR A 69 2.73 12.40 -15.22
C THR A 69 3.37 11.07 -14.90
N LEU A 70 2.54 10.02 -14.77
CA LEU A 70 3.02 8.66 -14.55
C LEU A 70 3.34 8.01 -15.90
N PRO A 71 4.57 7.53 -16.11
CA PRO A 71 4.93 6.76 -17.29
C PRO A 71 4.38 5.33 -17.23
N ASN A 72 4.48 4.61 -18.36
CA ASN A 72 4.17 3.18 -18.45
C ASN A 72 2.72 2.85 -18.09
N THR A 73 1.78 3.57 -18.69
CA THR A 73 0.34 3.44 -18.39
C THR A 73 -0.23 2.05 -18.66
N ALA A 74 0.30 1.32 -19.64
CA ALA A 74 -0.12 -0.05 -19.92
C ALA A 74 0.24 -1.01 -18.77
N GLU A 75 1.44 -0.89 -18.21
CA GLU A 75 1.86 -1.68 -17.04
C GLU A 75 1.09 -1.25 -15.78
N ILE A 76 0.76 0.03 -15.63
CA ILE A 76 -0.13 0.50 -14.54
C ILE A 76 -1.50 -0.16 -14.67
N ASP A 77 -2.09 -0.16 -15.85
CA ASP A 77 -3.41 -0.77 -16.10
C ASP A 77 -3.37 -2.30 -15.92
N GLY A 78 -2.21 -2.92 -16.17
CA GLY A 78 -1.94 -4.32 -15.86
C GLY A 78 -1.67 -4.61 -14.38
N GLY A 79 -1.66 -3.61 -13.51
CA GLY A 79 -1.33 -3.78 -12.07
C GLY A 79 0.12 -4.14 -11.80
N GLN A 80 1.04 -3.84 -12.72
CA GLN A 80 2.43 -4.28 -12.71
C GLN A 80 3.41 -3.19 -12.25
N VAL A 81 2.92 -2.11 -11.64
CA VAL A 81 3.74 -0.98 -11.22
C VAL A 81 3.61 -0.75 -9.72
N ARG A 82 4.75 -0.64 -9.06
CA ARG A 82 4.87 -0.22 -7.66
C ARG A 82 5.39 1.20 -7.58
N TYR A 83 5.05 1.89 -6.49
CA TYR A 83 5.66 3.16 -6.14
C TYR A 83 6.51 3.02 -4.87
N THR A 84 7.54 3.84 -4.77
CA THR A 84 8.24 4.18 -3.54
C THR A 84 8.17 5.70 -3.41
N LEU A 85 7.46 6.17 -2.38
CA LEU A 85 7.40 7.56 -1.97
C LEU A 85 8.37 7.73 -0.81
N GLY A 86 9.33 8.62 -0.92
CA GLY A 86 10.37 8.83 0.08
C GLY A 86 10.60 10.30 0.36
N GLY A 87 11.27 10.60 1.45
CA GLY A 87 11.73 11.93 1.80
C GLY A 87 12.32 12.00 3.19
N TRP A 88 13.09 13.04 3.43
CA TRP A 88 13.60 13.40 4.74
C TRP A 88 12.72 14.50 5.31
N LEU A 89 12.11 14.25 6.44
CA LEU A 89 11.14 15.14 7.09
C LEU A 89 11.58 15.40 8.52
N GLY A 90 11.31 16.61 9.02
CA GLY A 90 11.76 16.93 10.36
C GLY A 90 11.24 18.25 10.91
N GLY A 91 12.00 18.82 11.85
CA GLY A 91 11.65 20.06 12.54
C GLY A 91 12.73 20.50 13.54
N TYR A 92 12.42 21.56 14.28
CA TYR A 92 13.33 22.18 15.23
C TYR A 92 13.19 21.62 16.64
N ALA A 93 14.30 21.18 17.23
CA ALA A 93 14.41 20.79 18.65
C ALA A 93 13.16 20.01 19.15
N SER A 94 12.61 20.40 20.30
CA SER A 94 11.43 19.79 20.91
C SER A 94 10.10 20.36 20.40
N GLN A 95 10.10 21.25 19.39
CA GLN A 95 8.88 21.80 18.83
C GLN A 95 8.08 20.72 18.05
N ALA A 96 6.78 20.81 18.13
CA ALA A 96 5.88 19.88 17.43
C ALA A 96 5.57 20.29 15.98
N ASP A 97 6.22 21.35 15.48
CA ASP A 97 6.18 21.73 14.07
C ASP A 97 6.70 20.57 13.20
N ASN A 98 6.07 20.37 12.06
CA ASN A 98 6.36 19.19 11.28
C ASN A 98 6.10 19.37 9.78
N ALA A 99 6.58 18.43 8.98
CA ALA A 99 6.33 18.31 7.57
C ALA A 99 5.73 16.94 7.21
N GLN A 100 4.88 16.92 6.18
CA GLN A 100 4.26 15.71 5.63
C GLN A 100 4.26 15.79 4.11
N LEU A 101 4.54 14.68 3.43
CA LEU A 101 4.39 14.55 1.98
C LEU A 101 3.31 13.52 1.67
N ALA A 102 2.33 13.91 0.87
CA ALA A 102 1.32 13.03 0.32
C ALA A 102 1.49 12.89 -1.20
N ALA A 103 1.21 11.72 -1.74
CA ALA A 103 1.07 11.44 -3.17
C ALA A 103 -0.33 10.87 -3.43
N GLU A 104 -1.16 11.60 -4.16
CA GLU A 104 -2.48 11.15 -4.60
C GLU A 104 -2.38 10.66 -6.04
N PHE A 105 -2.67 9.40 -6.27
CA PHE A 105 -2.72 8.80 -7.61
C PHE A 105 -4.06 9.10 -8.26
N LEU A 106 -4.03 9.76 -9.42
CA LEU A 106 -5.22 10.29 -10.08
C LEU A 106 -5.49 9.58 -11.39
N SER A 107 -6.77 9.34 -11.67
CA SER A 107 -7.25 8.87 -12.98
C SER A 107 -7.12 9.96 -14.07
N ALA A 108 -7.42 9.60 -15.32
CA ALA A 108 -7.49 10.56 -16.42
C ALA A 108 -8.52 11.68 -16.20
N SER A 109 -9.57 11.43 -15.41
CA SER A 109 -10.59 12.42 -15.01
C SER A 109 -10.25 13.13 -13.69
N SER A 110 -9.00 13.04 -13.22
CA SER A 110 -8.51 13.63 -11.97
C SER A 110 -9.18 13.12 -10.70
N GLN A 111 -9.84 11.96 -10.76
CA GLN A 111 -10.38 11.29 -9.58
C GLN A 111 -9.24 10.66 -8.78
N VAL A 112 -9.24 10.85 -7.45
CA VAL A 112 -8.28 10.20 -6.55
C VAL A 112 -8.60 8.71 -6.46
N LEU A 113 -7.63 7.86 -6.85
CA LEU A 113 -7.74 6.40 -6.80
C LEU A 113 -7.10 5.83 -5.54
N ALA A 114 -6.02 6.43 -5.07
CA ALA A 114 -5.38 6.11 -3.79
C ALA A 114 -4.49 7.27 -3.33
N THR A 115 -4.13 7.26 -2.05
CA THR A 115 -3.22 8.22 -1.44
C THR A 115 -2.14 7.47 -0.65
N ALA A 116 -0.89 7.86 -0.86
CA ALA A 116 0.25 7.47 -0.05
C ALA A 116 0.72 8.69 0.76
N VAL A 117 1.13 8.46 2.01
CA VAL A 117 1.59 9.55 2.90
C VAL A 117 2.84 9.11 3.65
N ILE A 118 3.81 10.01 3.76
CA ILE A 118 4.97 9.89 4.65
C ILE A 118 5.01 11.06 5.63
N GLY A 119 5.46 10.79 6.85
CA GLY A 119 5.44 11.76 7.94
C GLY A 119 4.08 11.81 8.67
N PRO A 120 3.92 12.74 9.62
CA PRO A 120 4.98 13.61 10.09
C PRO A 120 6.08 12.89 10.84
N VAL A 121 7.24 13.58 10.97
CA VAL A 121 8.31 13.21 11.91
C VAL A 121 8.14 14.07 13.14
N THR A 122 7.84 13.45 14.28
CA THR A 122 7.58 14.15 15.55
C THR A 122 8.87 14.59 16.23
N ALA A 123 8.77 15.49 17.21
CA ALA A 123 9.90 15.84 18.07
C ALA A 123 10.46 14.61 18.81
N ALA A 124 9.58 13.72 19.28
CA ALA A 124 9.99 12.47 19.95
C ALA A 124 10.76 11.53 18.99
N ASP A 125 10.32 11.38 17.74
CA ASP A 125 11.07 10.59 16.74
C ASP A 125 12.50 11.11 16.56
N ARG A 126 12.70 12.41 16.63
CA ARG A 126 13.99 13.08 16.48
C ARG A 126 14.80 13.13 17.79
N GLY A 127 14.29 12.56 18.90
CA GLY A 127 14.93 12.66 20.22
C GLY A 127 14.99 14.11 20.73
N ASN A 128 14.05 14.97 20.33
CA ASN A 128 13.98 16.40 20.62
C ASN A 128 15.18 17.22 20.11
N VAL A 129 15.86 16.75 19.07
CA VAL A 129 16.93 17.48 18.39
C VAL A 129 16.43 18.07 17.05
N THR A 130 17.08 19.13 16.59
CA THR A 130 16.87 19.69 15.26
C THR A 130 17.39 18.71 14.21
N GLY A 131 16.62 18.48 13.14
CA GLY A 131 17.07 17.62 12.05
C GLY A 131 15.93 16.97 11.29
N LEU A 132 16.30 16.15 10.32
CA LEU A 132 15.39 15.42 9.45
C LEU A 132 15.65 13.91 9.55
N LEU A 133 14.60 13.12 9.48
CA LEU A 133 14.66 11.65 9.44
C LEU A 133 13.99 11.12 8.18
N SER A 134 14.56 10.08 7.62
CA SER A 134 13.98 9.41 6.44
C SER A 134 12.65 8.76 6.76
N ARG A 135 11.69 8.94 5.84
CA ARG A 135 10.42 8.22 5.82
C ARG A 135 10.17 7.67 4.42
N VAL A 136 9.61 6.48 4.36
CA VAL A 136 9.28 5.79 3.10
C VAL A 136 7.91 5.17 3.20
N ALA A 137 7.14 5.24 2.11
CA ALA A 137 5.93 4.47 1.88
C ALA A 137 6.02 3.77 0.53
N GLU A 138 5.60 2.52 0.50
CA GLU A 138 5.61 1.70 -0.71
C GLU A 138 4.23 1.10 -0.96
N GLY A 139 3.90 0.85 -2.23
CA GLY A 139 2.65 0.22 -2.59
C GLY A 139 2.54 -0.05 -4.09
N SER A 140 1.40 -0.57 -4.51
CA SER A 140 1.07 -0.68 -5.93
C SER A 140 0.46 0.62 -6.43
N VAL A 141 0.85 1.06 -7.62
CA VAL A 141 0.17 2.15 -8.31
C VAL A 141 -1.22 1.65 -8.72
N PRO A 142 -2.31 2.32 -8.33
CA PRO A 142 -3.65 1.87 -8.69
C PRO A 142 -3.84 1.79 -10.21
N THR A 143 -4.52 0.75 -10.68
CA THR A 143 -4.91 0.65 -12.10
C THR A 143 -5.74 1.86 -12.50
N GLY A 144 -5.54 2.36 -13.72
CA GLY A 144 -6.20 3.58 -14.19
C GLY A 144 -5.52 4.89 -13.79
N SER A 145 -4.45 4.86 -12.98
CA SER A 145 -3.68 6.05 -12.63
C SER A 145 -2.97 6.63 -13.85
N ARG A 146 -2.97 7.98 -13.97
CA ARG A 146 -2.31 8.71 -15.07
C ARG A 146 -1.37 9.79 -14.57
N THR A 147 -1.68 10.38 -13.42
CA THR A 147 -0.86 11.39 -12.78
C THR A 147 -0.76 11.13 -11.28
N ALA A 148 0.26 11.71 -10.64
CA ALA A 148 0.32 11.80 -9.18
C ALA A 148 0.39 13.27 -8.78
N ARG A 149 -0.48 13.69 -7.86
CA ARG A 149 -0.41 14.99 -7.22
C ARG A 149 0.35 14.84 -5.91
N LEU A 150 1.54 15.43 -5.86
CA LEU A 150 2.34 15.54 -4.64
C LEU A 150 1.85 16.77 -3.86
N THR A 151 1.66 16.61 -2.55
CA THR A 151 1.31 17.71 -1.65
C THR A 151 2.27 17.70 -0.47
N LEU A 152 3.09 18.75 -0.37
CA LEU A 152 3.98 18.99 0.75
C LEU A 152 3.31 19.96 1.71
N VAL A 153 3.11 19.55 2.95
CA VAL A 153 2.42 20.31 3.99
C VAL A 153 3.35 20.53 5.15
N PHE A 154 3.45 21.75 5.61
CA PHE A 154 4.14 22.15 6.83
C PHE A 154 3.12 22.68 7.83
N THR A 155 3.18 22.20 9.06
CA THR A 155 2.25 22.58 10.14
C THR A 155 3.03 23.14 11.32
N ARG A 156 2.69 24.36 11.73
CA ARG A 156 3.20 25.03 12.92
C ARG A 156 2.30 24.72 14.11
N SER A 157 2.89 24.27 15.20
CA SER A 157 2.18 24.01 16.46
C SER A 157 2.37 25.10 17.49
N GLY A 158 3.39 25.95 17.34
CA GLY A 158 3.66 27.08 18.26
C GLY A 158 4.65 28.09 17.69
N GLY A 159 4.90 29.17 18.41
CA GLY A 159 5.84 30.20 17.98
C GLY A 159 5.36 31.03 16.78
N SER A 160 6.28 31.75 16.14
CA SER A 160 6.04 32.60 14.97
C SER A 160 6.53 31.99 13.66
N SER A 161 7.51 31.07 13.73
CA SER A 161 8.05 30.34 12.59
C SER A 161 7.43 28.96 12.50
N ASN A 162 7.26 28.47 11.28
CA ASN A 162 6.85 27.10 11.00
C ASN A 162 8.09 26.30 10.69
N ASP A 163 8.58 25.62 11.71
CA ASP A 163 9.84 24.90 11.71
C ASP A 163 9.69 23.41 11.30
N GLY A 164 8.71 23.14 10.45
CA GLY A 164 8.67 21.91 9.68
C GLY A 164 9.71 21.96 8.55
N TYR A 165 10.46 20.87 8.35
CA TYR A 165 11.52 20.79 7.35
C TYR A 165 11.34 19.57 6.45
N ALA A 166 11.71 19.73 5.15
CA ALA A 166 11.64 18.64 4.17
C ALA A 166 12.77 18.74 3.15
N ASP A 167 13.37 17.58 2.81
CA ASP A 167 14.46 17.48 1.83
C ASP A 167 14.47 16.12 1.16
N SER A 168 15.18 16.02 0.04
CA SER A 168 15.44 14.76 -0.69
C SER A 168 14.16 13.95 -0.93
N LEU A 169 13.10 14.66 -1.36
CA LEU A 169 11.80 14.07 -1.65
C LEU A 169 11.88 13.17 -2.89
N SER A 170 11.18 12.06 -2.91
CA SER A 170 11.22 11.15 -4.06
C SER A 170 9.89 10.45 -4.30
N LEU A 171 9.53 10.30 -5.57
CA LEU A 171 8.54 9.37 -6.06
C LEU A 171 9.17 8.59 -7.21
N VAL A 172 9.37 7.30 -6.99
CA VAL A 172 9.99 6.39 -7.95
C VAL A 172 9.01 5.29 -8.26
N LEU A 173 8.90 4.90 -9.54
CA LEU A 173 8.10 3.76 -9.97
C LEU A 173 9.03 2.62 -10.39
N SER A 174 8.63 1.39 -10.03
CA SER A 174 9.36 0.17 -10.40
C SER A 174 8.41 -0.90 -10.90
N ALA A 175 8.94 -1.88 -11.65
CA ALA A 175 8.16 -3.02 -12.08
C ALA A 175 7.79 -3.90 -10.89
N ALA A 176 6.55 -4.39 -10.90
CA ALA A 176 6.14 -5.56 -10.16
C ALA A 176 5.81 -6.70 -11.13
N THR A 177 5.76 -7.92 -10.64
CA THR A 177 5.20 -9.02 -11.42
C THR A 177 3.71 -8.77 -11.68
N PRO A 178 3.11 -9.38 -12.72
CA PRO A 178 1.68 -9.60 -12.73
C PRO A 178 1.23 -10.26 -11.42
N ASN A 179 -0.06 -10.22 -11.14
CA ASN A 179 -0.61 -10.97 -10.01
C ASN A 179 -0.21 -12.46 -10.12
N LEU A 180 0.51 -12.95 -9.12
CA LEU A 180 0.97 -14.33 -9.09
C LEU A 180 -0.11 -15.30 -8.60
N ILE A 181 -1.16 -14.80 -7.91
CA ILE A 181 -2.31 -15.61 -7.52
C ILE A 181 -3.18 -15.85 -8.76
N VAL A 182 -3.31 -17.10 -9.14
CA VAL A 182 -4.17 -17.50 -10.25
C VAL A 182 -5.62 -17.50 -9.78
N ASN A 183 -6.52 -16.92 -10.58
CA ASN A 183 -7.95 -16.87 -10.29
C ASN A 183 -8.27 -16.31 -8.89
N GLY A 184 -7.58 -15.24 -8.50
CA GLY A 184 -7.79 -14.57 -7.21
C GLY A 184 -9.13 -13.85 -7.08
N SER A 185 -9.84 -13.64 -8.19
CA SER A 185 -11.18 -13.04 -8.28
C SER A 185 -12.27 -14.06 -8.60
N ALA A 186 -11.94 -15.37 -8.63
CA ALA A 186 -12.86 -16.46 -8.95
C ALA A 186 -13.56 -16.40 -10.34
N GLU A 187 -13.13 -15.51 -11.25
CA GLU A 187 -13.76 -15.29 -12.56
C GLU A 187 -13.55 -16.45 -13.55
N ALA A 188 -12.56 -17.32 -13.31
CA ALA A 188 -12.37 -18.53 -14.11
C ALA A 188 -13.39 -19.64 -13.79
N SER A 189 -14.31 -19.41 -12.86
CA SER A 189 -15.42 -20.31 -12.50
C SER A 189 -16.75 -19.73 -12.97
N ALA A 190 -17.72 -20.61 -13.25
CA ALA A 190 -19.03 -20.16 -13.70
C ALA A 190 -19.84 -19.38 -12.63
N GLY A 191 -19.45 -19.53 -11.35
CA GLY A 191 -20.21 -19.02 -10.22
C GLY A 191 -21.56 -19.71 -10.03
N GLY A 192 -21.97 -19.86 -8.79
CA GLY A 192 -23.19 -20.52 -8.36
C GLY A 192 -23.97 -19.70 -7.36
N SER A 193 -24.88 -20.36 -6.65
CA SER A 193 -25.74 -19.78 -5.61
C SER A 193 -25.33 -20.15 -4.18
N GLY A 194 -24.10 -20.65 -3.99
CA GLY A 194 -23.56 -21.02 -2.67
C GLY A 194 -23.26 -22.49 -2.51
N GLU A 195 -23.66 -23.33 -3.46
CA GLU A 195 -23.31 -24.76 -3.43
C GLU A 195 -21.80 -24.96 -3.61
N PRO A 196 -21.22 -25.96 -2.95
CA PRO A 196 -19.81 -26.28 -3.09
C PRO A 196 -19.40 -26.47 -4.54
N SER A 197 -18.30 -25.84 -4.93
CA SER A 197 -17.72 -25.97 -6.27
C SER A 197 -16.86 -27.23 -6.32
N ALA A 198 -17.13 -28.13 -7.26
CA ALA A 198 -16.39 -29.37 -7.43
C ALA A 198 -14.89 -29.09 -7.69
N GLN A 199 -14.60 -28.02 -8.41
CA GLN A 199 -13.23 -27.57 -8.67
C GLN A 199 -13.23 -26.03 -8.84
N ILE A 200 -12.22 -25.38 -8.29
CA ILE A 200 -11.97 -23.96 -8.45
C ILE A 200 -10.62 -23.80 -9.19
N PRO A 201 -10.63 -23.35 -10.46
CA PRO A 201 -9.40 -23.26 -11.25
C PRO A 201 -8.31 -22.48 -10.52
N GLY A 202 -7.10 -23.01 -10.51
CA GLY A 202 -5.95 -22.41 -9.83
C GLY A 202 -5.85 -22.70 -8.34
N TRP A 203 -6.91 -23.26 -7.70
CA TRP A 203 -6.92 -23.56 -6.28
C TRP A 203 -7.03 -25.07 -6.01
N THR A 204 -6.30 -25.52 -5.01
CA THR A 204 -6.42 -26.88 -4.44
C THR A 204 -7.22 -26.79 -3.15
N THR A 205 -8.32 -27.53 -3.06
CA THR A 205 -9.05 -27.69 -1.81
C THR A 205 -8.29 -28.66 -0.91
N VAL A 206 -7.82 -28.16 0.23
CA VAL A 206 -7.05 -28.93 1.22
C VAL A 206 -7.96 -29.47 2.32
N GLU A 207 -9.02 -28.72 2.63
CA GLU A 207 -9.98 -29.06 3.71
C GLU A 207 -11.34 -28.45 3.37
N GLY A 208 -12.42 -29.14 3.71
CA GLY A 208 -13.79 -28.65 3.51
C GLY A 208 -14.20 -28.59 2.03
N ALA A 209 -15.15 -27.71 1.74
CA ALA A 209 -15.71 -27.56 0.39
C ALA A 209 -16.07 -26.09 0.14
N ALA A 210 -15.19 -25.36 -0.54
CA ALA A 210 -15.41 -23.96 -0.93
C ALA A 210 -16.45 -23.83 -2.02
N ALA A 211 -17.07 -22.65 -2.10
CA ALA A 211 -17.96 -22.30 -3.20
C ALA A 211 -17.50 -21.02 -3.92
N VAL A 212 -17.83 -20.91 -5.20
CA VAL A 212 -17.77 -19.68 -5.98
C VAL A 212 -19.19 -19.18 -6.15
N VAL A 213 -19.45 -17.97 -5.68
CA VAL A 213 -20.80 -17.38 -5.68
C VAL A 213 -20.83 -16.13 -6.54
N ARG A 214 -21.97 -15.89 -7.20
CA ARG A 214 -22.19 -14.65 -7.95
C ARG A 214 -22.61 -13.52 -7.03
N TYR A 215 -22.08 -12.34 -7.24
CA TYR A 215 -22.59 -11.13 -6.63
C TYR A 215 -24.08 -10.91 -6.94
N GLY A 216 -24.85 -10.55 -5.93
CA GLY A 216 -26.31 -10.37 -6.05
C GLY A 216 -27.14 -11.65 -5.89
N THR A 217 -26.52 -12.80 -5.62
CA THR A 217 -27.24 -13.98 -5.13
C THR A 217 -27.89 -13.67 -3.78
N SER A 218 -29.11 -14.17 -3.51
CA SER A 218 -29.80 -13.95 -2.23
C SER A 218 -28.91 -14.39 -1.06
N ASP A 219 -28.89 -13.56 -0.01
CA ASP A 219 -28.11 -13.74 1.22
C ASP A 219 -26.59 -13.60 1.05
N TYR A 220 -26.13 -13.16 -0.10
CA TYR A 220 -24.72 -12.89 -0.41
C TYR A 220 -24.48 -11.43 -0.79
N PRO A 221 -23.22 -10.95 -0.81
CA PRO A 221 -22.90 -9.59 -1.23
C PRO A 221 -23.44 -9.25 -2.62
N SER A 222 -24.00 -8.07 -2.76
CA SER A 222 -24.46 -7.48 -4.03
C SER A 222 -23.45 -6.49 -4.61
N ALA A 223 -23.74 -5.94 -5.78
CA ALA A 223 -22.93 -4.90 -6.40
C ALA A 223 -22.91 -3.57 -5.59
N THR A 224 -23.92 -3.35 -4.74
CA THR A 224 -24.07 -2.13 -3.91
C THR A 224 -23.49 -2.26 -2.52
N ASP A 225 -23.14 -3.49 -2.10
CA ASP A 225 -22.47 -3.71 -0.82
C ASP A 225 -20.98 -3.33 -0.89
N PRO A 226 -20.33 -3.04 0.25
CA PRO A 226 -18.89 -2.80 0.30
C PRO A 226 -18.10 -3.94 -0.35
N GLY A 227 -17.16 -3.60 -1.24
CA GLY A 227 -16.35 -4.56 -1.97
C GLY A 227 -15.50 -3.92 -3.07
N PRO A 228 -14.75 -4.71 -3.86
CA PRO A 228 -13.91 -4.18 -4.92
C PRO A 228 -14.73 -3.39 -5.94
N ALA A 229 -14.23 -2.26 -6.41
CA ALA A 229 -14.88 -1.48 -7.46
C ALA A 229 -14.93 -2.24 -8.81
N ASN A 230 -13.91 -3.09 -9.03
CA ASN A 230 -13.76 -3.96 -10.22
C ASN A 230 -14.03 -5.44 -9.88
N ARG A 231 -14.99 -5.71 -9.04
CA ARG A 231 -15.28 -7.04 -8.45
C ARG A 231 -15.64 -8.14 -9.45
N GLY A 232 -15.85 -7.84 -10.72
CA GLY A 232 -16.31 -8.85 -11.68
C GLY A 232 -17.69 -9.38 -11.34
N THR A 233 -17.88 -10.70 -11.53
CA THR A 233 -19.17 -11.39 -11.32
C THR A 233 -19.15 -12.29 -10.09
N ASN A 234 -18.01 -12.76 -9.64
CA ASN A 234 -17.86 -13.85 -8.67
C ASN A 234 -17.00 -13.46 -7.47
N PHE A 235 -17.14 -14.24 -6.40
CA PHE A 235 -16.25 -14.24 -5.25
C PHE A 235 -16.15 -15.64 -4.62
N LEU A 236 -15.19 -15.86 -3.73
CA LEU A 236 -14.98 -17.11 -3.01
C LEU A 236 -15.66 -17.09 -1.64
N THR A 237 -16.24 -18.21 -1.22
CA THR A 237 -16.79 -18.43 0.12
C THR A 237 -16.43 -19.79 0.68
N GLY A 238 -16.56 -19.94 2.00
CA GLY A 238 -16.24 -21.19 2.69
C GLY A 238 -17.22 -22.34 2.45
N GLY A 239 -18.35 -22.10 1.74
CA GLY A 239 -19.37 -23.10 1.47
C GLY A 239 -20.10 -23.55 2.76
N ASN A 240 -20.40 -24.84 2.90
CA ASN A 240 -21.16 -25.36 4.05
C ASN A 240 -20.29 -26.01 5.14
N SER A 241 -18.97 -26.04 4.96
CA SER A 241 -18.06 -26.65 5.92
C SER A 241 -17.74 -25.71 7.08
N PRO A 242 -17.63 -26.17 8.34
CA PRO A 242 -17.23 -25.34 9.46
C PRO A 242 -15.85 -24.70 9.24
N ARG A 243 -15.02 -25.39 8.48
CA ARG A 243 -13.69 -24.95 8.10
C ARG A 243 -13.41 -25.37 6.66
N THR A 244 -12.93 -24.43 5.87
CA THR A 244 -12.54 -24.69 4.48
C THR A 244 -11.18 -24.05 4.22
N ARG A 245 -10.30 -24.82 3.56
CA ARG A 245 -8.96 -24.37 3.21
C ARG A 245 -8.67 -24.59 1.74
N LEU A 246 -8.31 -23.50 1.05
CA LEU A 246 -7.80 -23.50 -0.32
C LEU A 246 -6.32 -23.17 -0.31
N ALA A 247 -5.57 -23.73 -1.24
CA ALA A 247 -4.13 -23.48 -1.38
C ALA A 247 -3.71 -23.30 -2.82
N GLN A 248 -2.67 -22.47 -3.02
CA GLN A 248 -1.86 -22.40 -4.23
C GLN A 248 -0.38 -22.46 -3.85
N LEU A 249 0.42 -23.14 -4.66
CA LEU A 249 1.88 -23.12 -4.55
C LEU A 249 2.44 -22.39 -5.77
N ILE A 250 3.08 -21.26 -5.54
CA ILE A 250 3.55 -20.33 -6.58
C ILE A 250 5.09 -20.34 -6.59
N THR A 251 5.70 -20.51 -7.78
CA THR A 251 7.13 -20.31 -7.94
C THR A 251 7.44 -18.82 -7.99
N LEU A 252 8.36 -18.36 -7.15
CA LEU A 252 8.75 -16.95 -7.10
C LEU A 252 9.71 -16.61 -8.23
N PRO A 253 9.45 -15.52 -8.97
CA PRO A 253 10.39 -14.98 -9.95
C PRO A 253 11.50 -14.16 -9.27
N ASN A 254 12.50 -13.73 -10.06
CA ASN A 254 13.54 -12.77 -9.64
C ASN A 254 14.35 -13.22 -8.41
N THR A 255 14.64 -14.52 -8.29
CA THR A 255 15.30 -15.11 -7.12
C THR A 255 16.65 -14.47 -6.80
N ALA A 256 17.42 -14.01 -7.80
CA ALA A 256 18.67 -13.29 -7.56
C ALA A 256 18.46 -11.96 -6.81
N CYS A 257 17.37 -11.24 -7.10
CA CYS A 257 17.02 -10.01 -6.38
C CYS A 257 16.52 -10.33 -4.97
N ILE A 258 15.78 -11.43 -4.80
CA ILE A 258 15.33 -11.91 -3.50
C ILE A 258 16.54 -12.24 -2.62
N ASP A 259 17.51 -12.99 -3.14
CA ASP A 259 18.73 -13.39 -2.41
C ASP A 259 19.59 -12.18 -2.03
N ALA A 260 19.59 -11.14 -2.85
CA ALA A 260 20.25 -9.86 -2.56
C ALA A 260 19.45 -8.98 -1.55
N GLY A 261 18.33 -9.44 -0.99
CA GLY A 261 17.49 -8.69 -0.05
C GLY A 261 16.69 -7.55 -0.68
N ARG A 262 16.63 -7.48 -2.02
CA ARG A 262 15.92 -6.43 -2.78
C ARG A 262 14.53 -6.83 -3.25
N GLY A 263 14.12 -8.08 -3.06
CA GLY A 263 12.76 -8.53 -3.37
C GLY A 263 11.73 -7.86 -2.44
N ARG A 264 10.70 -7.27 -3.01
CA ARG A 264 9.58 -6.65 -2.28
C ARG A 264 8.28 -7.33 -2.65
N PHE A 265 7.46 -7.68 -1.66
CA PHE A 265 6.13 -8.23 -1.91
C PHE A 265 5.04 -7.19 -1.61
N THR A 266 3.94 -7.31 -2.33
CA THR A 266 2.63 -6.78 -1.93
C THR A 266 1.63 -7.90 -1.99
N VAL A 267 0.95 -8.13 -0.86
CA VAL A 267 -0.19 -9.05 -0.74
C VAL A 267 -1.42 -8.20 -0.49
N SER A 268 -2.49 -8.41 -1.24
CA SER A 268 -3.77 -7.76 -1.00
C SER A 268 -4.93 -8.69 -1.27
N GLY A 269 -6.07 -8.36 -0.69
CA GLY A 269 -7.32 -9.07 -0.93
C GLY A 269 -8.49 -8.31 -0.31
N TRP A 270 -9.66 -8.52 -0.86
CA TRP A 270 -10.91 -8.08 -0.26
C TRP A 270 -11.47 -9.25 0.54
N LEU A 271 -11.62 -9.04 1.84
CA LEU A 271 -12.03 -10.06 2.81
C LEU A 271 -13.24 -9.56 3.58
N GLY A 272 -14.15 -10.46 3.92
CA GLY A 272 -15.36 -10.05 4.61
C GLY A 272 -16.25 -11.20 5.07
N GLY A 273 -17.55 -10.90 5.21
CA GLY A 273 -18.54 -11.87 5.68
C GLY A 273 -19.96 -11.30 5.68
N TYR A 274 -20.88 -12.06 6.21
CA TYR A 274 -22.32 -11.78 6.22
C TYR A 274 -22.76 -11.05 7.49
N SER A 275 -23.46 -9.93 7.31
CA SER A 275 -24.18 -9.22 8.39
C SER A 275 -23.37 -9.16 9.69
N SER A 276 -23.98 -9.47 10.82
CA SER A 276 -23.37 -9.48 12.15
C SER A 276 -22.66 -10.79 12.51
N GLN A 277 -22.52 -11.75 11.59
CA GLN A 277 -21.80 -12.99 11.83
C GLN A 277 -20.30 -12.77 11.85
N ASP A 278 -19.59 -13.49 12.72
CA ASP A 278 -18.12 -13.49 12.80
C ASP A 278 -17.47 -14.63 11.99
N ASP A 279 -18.22 -15.18 11.05
CA ASP A 279 -17.62 -15.99 9.99
C ASP A 279 -16.58 -15.15 9.25
N GLY A 280 -15.45 -15.74 8.99
CA GLY A 280 -14.36 -14.95 8.43
C GLY A 280 -13.43 -15.73 7.54
N VAL A 281 -12.57 -15.00 6.83
CA VAL A 281 -11.54 -15.58 5.99
C VAL A 281 -10.19 -14.91 6.29
N ARG A 282 -9.14 -15.72 6.29
CA ARG A 282 -7.74 -15.26 6.34
C ARG A 282 -7.04 -15.62 5.04
N LEU A 283 -6.34 -14.65 4.48
CA LEU A 283 -5.37 -14.87 3.42
C LEU A 283 -3.98 -14.92 4.05
N SER A 284 -3.28 -16.04 3.87
CA SER A 284 -1.90 -16.18 4.34
C SER A 284 -0.96 -16.46 3.17
N VAL A 285 0.23 -15.89 3.23
CA VAL A 285 1.32 -16.17 2.28
C VAL A 285 2.55 -16.59 3.07
N GLU A 286 2.99 -17.82 2.87
CA GLU A 286 4.22 -18.38 3.43
C GLU A 286 5.31 -18.35 2.36
N PHE A 287 6.42 -17.71 2.66
CA PHE A 287 7.61 -17.72 1.80
C PHE A 287 8.45 -18.95 2.13
N LEU A 288 8.67 -19.81 1.14
CA LEU A 288 9.31 -21.10 1.29
C LEU A 288 10.66 -21.13 0.57
N PRO A 289 11.69 -21.77 1.16
CA PRO A 289 12.91 -22.13 0.43
C PRO A 289 12.64 -23.25 -0.58
N SER A 290 13.67 -23.73 -1.28
CA SER A 290 13.56 -24.97 -2.08
C SER A 290 13.13 -26.15 -1.22
N ASP A 291 13.74 -26.27 -0.04
CA ASP A 291 13.49 -27.31 0.96
C ASP A 291 13.60 -26.72 2.37
N GLY A 292 12.74 -27.18 3.29
CA GLY A 292 12.76 -26.75 4.68
C GLY A 292 11.52 -25.95 5.14
N PRO A 293 11.56 -25.42 6.36
CA PRO A 293 10.46 -24.66 6.93
C PRO A 293 10.26 -23.30 6.25
N PRO A 294 9.07 -22.68 6.40
CA PRO A 294 8.83 -21.32 5.92
C PRO A 294 9.84 -20.32 6.48
N LEU A 295 10.32 -19.43 5.61
CA LEU A 295 11.24 -18.32 5.94
C LEU A 295 10.50 -17.08 6.42
N GLY A 296 9.22 -16.96 6.10
CA GLY A 296 8.37 -15.85 6.49
C GLY A 296 6.90 -16.15 6.27
N LEU A 297 6.05 -15.43 6.99
CA LEU A 297 4.60 -15.53 6.95
C LEU A 297 3.98 -14.15 6.96
N VAL A 298 3.01 -13.94 6.08
CA VAL A 298 2.14 -12.76 6.05
C VAL A 298 0.71 -13.21 6.19
N VAL A 299 -0.09 -12.52 7.00
CA VAL A 299 -1.51 -12.84 7.22
C VAL A 299 -2.35 -11.58 7.09
N LEU A 300 -3.40 -11.65 6.28
CA LEU A 300 -4.43 -10.63 6.16
C LEU A 300 -5.76 -11.18 6.68
N GLY A 301 -6.50 -10.34 7.39
CA GLY A 301 -7.79 -10.70 7.97
C GLY A 301 -7.67 -11.57 9.27
N PRO A 302 -8.78 -12.08 9.79
CA PRO A 302 -10.11 -11.88 9.22
C PRO A 302 -10.58 -10.43 9.33
N VAL A 303 -11.67 -10.09 8.66
CA VAL A 303 -12.43 -8.85 8.85
C VAL A 303 -13.64 -9.19 9.70
N SER A 304 -13.69 -8.68 10.92
CA SER A 304 -14.75 -8.97 11.88
C SER A 304 -16.09 -8.31 11.51
N ALA A 305 -17.17 -8.78 12.10
CA ALA A 305 -18.49 -8.13 11.98
C ALA A 305 -18.45 -6.67 12.45
N ALA A 306 -17.72 -6.37 13.53
CA ALA A 306 -17.57 -5.01 14.06
C ALA A 306 -16.88 -4.09 13.05
N GLU A 307 -15.79 -4.51 12.39
CA GLU A 307 -15.12 -3.74 11.35
C GLU A 307 -16.00 -3.47 10.13
N ARG A 308 -16.95 -4.37 9.84
CA ARG A 308 -17.96 -4.22 8.78
C ARG A 308 -19.20 -3.43 9.24
N SER A 309 -19.21 -2.93 10.48
CA SER A 309 -20.40 -2.30 11.08
C SER A 309 -21.64 -3.21 11.01
N SER A 310 -21.45 -4.50 11.20
CA SER A 310 -22.46 -5.56 11.10
C SER A 310 -23.21 -5.60 9.76
N ARG A 311 -22.53 -5.20 8.67
CA ARG A 311 -23.06 -5.24 7.30
C ARG A 311 -22.40 -6.36 6.50
N THR A 312 -23.17 -6.91 5.56
CA THR A 312 -22.64 -7.80 4.54
C THR A 312 -21.69 -7.03 3.62
N GLY A 313 -20.52 -7.61 3.31
CA GLY A 313 -19.58 -7.00 2.39
C GLY A 313 -18.14 -7.39 2.67
N LEU A 314 -17.24 -6.85 1.84
CA LEU A 314 -15.81 -7.10 1.87
C LEU A 314 -15.05 -5.78 2.07
N HIS A 315 -13.95 -5.84 2.80
CA HIS A 315 -13.03 -4.73 3.03
C HIS A 315 -11.63 -5.09 2.56
N GLN A 316 -10.96 -4.15 1.93
CA GLN A 316 -9.60 -4.37 1.46
C GLN A 316 -8.63 -4.51 2.63
N ARG A 317 -7.73 -5.47 2.49
CA ARG A 317 -6.55 -5.65 3.34
C ARG A 317 -5.32 -5.72 2.46
N THR A 318 -4.25 -5.08 2.90
CA THR A 318 -2.97 -5.05 2.18
C THR A 318 -1.81 -5.15 3.17
N ALA A 319 -0.81 -5.91 2.79
CA ALA A 319 0.50 -5.92 3.45
C ALA A 319 1.60 -5.88 2.40
N HIS A 320 2.70 -5.26 2.76
CA HIS A 320 3.92 -5.18 1.94
C HIS A 320 5.15 -5.37 2.82
N GLY A 321 6.23 -5.79 2.20
CA GLY A 321 7.49 -6.02 2.91
C GLY A 321 8.56 -6.64 2.02
N THR A 322 9.66 -7.03 2.65
CA THR A 322 10.77 -7.71 1.99
C THR A 322 10.47 -9.20 1.89
N VAL A 323 10.67 -9.77 0.71
CA VAL A 323 10.67 -11.22 0.53
C VAL A 323 11.93 -11.77 1.22
N PRO A 324 11.81 -12.73 2.16
CA PRO A 324 12.98 -13.28 2.85
C PRO A 324 13.99 -13.85 1.85
N PRO A 325 15.31 -13.51 1.97
CA PRO A 325 16.34 -14.15 1.16
C PRO A 325 16.28 -15.67 1.25
N GLY A 326 16.57 -16.36 0.14
CA GLY A 326 16.43 -17.80 0.06
C GLY A 326 15.04 -18.31 -0.33
N SER A 327 14.03 -17.44 -0.39
CA SER A 327 12.69 -17.83 -0.83
C SER A 327 12.68 -18.23 -2.30
N ARG A 328 12.00 -19.34 -2.60
CA ARG A 328 11.85 -19.89 -3.97
C ARG A 328 10.39 -20.08 -4.36
N LYS A 329 9.53 -20.24 -3.38
CA LYS A 329 8.10 -20.45 -3.56
C LYS A 329 7.30 -19.60 -2.57
N ALA A 330 6.05 -19.31 -2.92
CA ALA A 330 5.05 -18.78 -2.00
C ALA A 330 3.90 -19.78 -1.91
N ARG A 331 3.54 -20.21 -0.70
CA ARG A 331 2.31 -20.95 -0.45
C ARG A 331 1.23 -19.98 -0.01
N VAL A 332 0.24 -19.78 -0.87
CA VAL A 332 -0.93 -18.95 -0.60
C VAL A 332 -2.02 -19.84 -0.02
N LEU A 333 -2.58 -19.46 1.10
CA LEU A 333 -3.64 -20.17 1.81
C LEU A 333 -4.81 -19.23 2.06
N LEU A 334 -6.02 -19.68 1.72
CA LEU A 334 -7.27 -19.10 2.20
C LEU A 334 -7.85 -20.04 3.24
N LEU A 335 -8.08 -19.53 4.44
CA LEU A 335 -8.74 -20.25 5.53
C LEU A 335 -10.06 -19.57 5.86
N PHE A 336 -11.16 -20.19 5.50
CA PHE A 336 -12.51 -19.81 5.88
C PHE A 336 -12.91 -20.53 7.16
N THR A 337 -13.49 -19.78 8.10
CA THR A 337 -13.90 -20.31 9.41
C THR A 337 -15.32 -19.84 9.70
N ARG A 338 -16.21 -20.79 9.98
CA ARG A 338 -17.58 -20.54 10.41
C ARG A 338 -17.62 -20.36 11.92
N ALA A 339 -18.21 -19.27 12.37
CA ALA A 339 -18.46 -18.98 13.77
C ALA A 339 -19.89 -19.33 14.20
N GLY A 340 -20.85 -19.34 13.26
CA GLY A 340 -22.25 -19.63 13.53
C GLY A 340 -23.01 -20.09 12.29
N GLY A 341 -24.29 -20.46 12.47
CA GLY A 341 -25.16 -20.86 11.35
C GLY A 341 -24.78 -22.18 10.67
N THR A 342 -25.25 -22.38 9.47
CA THR A 342 -25.03 -23.57 8.63
C THR A 342 -24.09 -23.32 7.44
N ALA A 343 -24.06 -22.09 6.91
CA ALA A 343 -23.13 -21.67 5.88
C ALA A 343 -21.85 -21.08 6.50
N ASN A 344 -20.76 -21.15 5.78
CA ASN A 344 -19.50 -20.50 6.15
C ASN A 344 -19.36 -19.22 5.31
N ASP A 345 -19.83 -18.13 5.90
CA ASP A 345 -20.02 -16.84 5.27
C ASP A 345 -18.77 -15.94 5.32
N GLY A 346 -17.59 -16.53 5.35
CA GLY A 346 -16.36 -15.83 5.00
C GLY A 346 -16.32 -15.59 3.51
N TYR A 347 -15.98 -14.36 3.09
CA TYR A 347 -15.95 -13.94 1.68
C TYR A 347 -14.57 -13.42 1.29
N ALA A 348 -14.07 -13.84 0.10
CA ALA A 348 -12.78 -13.40 -0.42
C ALA A 348 -12.87 -13.10 -1.91
N ASP A 349 -12.27 -11.98 -2.33
CA ASP A 349 -12.23 -11.54 -3.72
C ASP A 349 -11.00 -10.68 -4.01
N ALA A 350 -10.68 -10.52 -5.30
CA ALA A 350 -9.59 -9.68 -5.79
C ALA A 350 -8.26 -9.92 -5.06
N LEU A 351 -7.92 -11.20 -4.84
CA LEU A 351 -6.71 -11.61 -4.16
C LEU A 351 -5.49 -11.39 -5.06
N SER A 352 -4.42 -10.82 -4.52
CA SER A 352 -3.23 -10.49 -5.28
C SER A 352 -1.95 -10.73 -4.46
N LEU A 353 -0.95 -11.27 -5.12
CA LEU A 353 0.45 -11.31 -4.69
C LEU A 353 1.31 -10.80 -5.84
N THR A 354 2.07 -9.74 -5.63
CA THR A 354 3.05 -9.22 -6.59
C THR A 354 4.43 -9.16 -5.96
N ILE A 355 5.46 -9.36 -6.77
CA ILE A 355 6.87 -9.24 -6.36
C ILE A 355 7.51 -8.13 -7.19
N GLY A 356 8.00 -7.10 -6.52
CA GLY A 356 8.80 -6.02 -7.11
C GLY A 356 10.27 -6.13 -6.73
N VAL A 357 11.05 -5.21 -7.23
CA VAL A 357 12.49 -5.04 -6.89
C VAL A 357 12.66 -3.61 -6.38
N ALA A 358 13.29 -3.47 -5.20
CA ALA A 358 13.73 -2.18 -4.66
C ALA A 358 15.09 -1.77 -5.22
#